data_2c4a2e3e3c7086b949c72dad2376338d
#
_entry.id   2c4a2e3e3c7086b949c72dad2376338d
#
_cell.length_a   1.000
_cell.length_b   1.000
_cell.length_c   1.000
_cell.angle_alpha   90.00
_cell.angle_beta   90.00
_cell.angle_gamma   90.00
#
_symmetry.space_group_name_H-M   'P 1'
#
loop_
_entity.id
_entity.type
_entity.pdbx_description
1 polymer ?
#
loop_
_entity_poly.entity_id
_entity_poly.type
_entity_poly.pdbx_seq_one_letter_code
_entity_poly.pdbx_strand_id
1 'polypeptide(L)'
;MICPNCGGKTEKKLADGRYKCPDCLTIFSSENEKSNSISKSVFDMMMKKSFSNHSTSISSTEMSAEEVYEKSISGVAEILCVDLNSAGSGFIVSDKGYVVSNAHVILNDNGGCAKEIYCRINGEVIPARVVEYFPDKKPDLSLLQLAAMPRGASAVTLGNSDNVKIGSTVYAIGNSKGDGLCITKGIVSDKNRQAFGANCIMADVATNPGNSGGPLFDVNGKVVAVCVGQRVDAEGMRYFIPINYAKDAYKKYI
;
A
#
# COMPACT_ATOMS: atom_id res chain seq x y z
N MET A 1 -15.46 -16.49 -41.52
CA MET A 1 -14.72 -17.18 -40.44
C MET A 1 -14.99 -16.48 -39.12
N ILE A 2 -15.09 -17.24 -38.05
CA ILE A 2 -15.27 -16.73 -36.69
C ILE A 2 -13.90 -16.69 -36.00
N CYS A 3 -13.56 -15.58 -35.42
CA CYS A 3 -12.30 -15.42 -34.68
C CYS A 3 -12.28 -16.29 -33.41
N PRO A 4 -11.29 -17.16 -33.22
CA PRO A 4 -11.23 -18.04 -32.06
C PRO A 4 -10.92 -17.31 -30.74
N ASN A 5 -10.47 -16.05 -30.82
CA ASN A 5 -10.12 -15.26 -29.63
C ASN A 5 -11.28 -14.42 -29.08
N CYS A 6 -12.09 -13.77 -29.95
CA CYS A 6 -13.15 -12.85 -29.52
C CYS A 6 -14.54 -13.14 -30.11
N GLY A 7 -14.68 -14.17 -30.96
CA GLY A 7 -15.94 -14.51 -31.63
C GLY A 7 -16.34 -13.58 -32.78
N GLY A 8 -15.55 -12.56 -33.09
CA GLY A 8 -15.84 -11.62 -34.18
C GLY A 8 -15.81 -12.30 -35.56
N LYS A 9 -16.66 -11.85 -36.49
CA LYS A 9 -16.74 -12.39 -37.85
C LYS A 9 -15.78 -11.67 -38.78
N THR A 10 -15.05 -12.42 -39.63
CA THR A 10 -14.24 -11.85 -40.70
C THR A 10 -14.33 -12.67 -41.99
N GLU A 11 -14.39 -11.98 -43.11
CA GLU A 11 -14.32 -12.56 -44.45
C GLU A 11 -12.99 -12.17 -45.14
N LYS A 12 -12.22 -11.25 -44.53
CA LYS A 12 -10.98 -10.73 -45.12
C LYS A 12 -9.84 -11.73 -44.93
N LYS A 13 -9.41 -12.35 -46.01
CA LYS A 13 -8.28 -13.26 -46.09
C LYS A 13 -6.99 -12.49 -46.43
N LEU A 14 -5.90 -12.82 -45.75
CA LEU A 14 -4.58 -12.27 -46.02
C LEU A 14 -3.94 -12.98 -47.22
N ALA A 15 -2.88 -12.39 -47.80
CA ALA A 15 -2.16 -12.95 -48.96
C ALA A 15 -1.54 -14.35 -48.68
N ASP A 16 -1.24 -14.64 -47.42
CA ASP A 16 -0.71 -15.93 -46.95
C ASP A 16 -1.81 -16.97 -46.61
N GLY A 17 -3.07 -16.67 -46.92
CA GLY A 17 -4.19 -17.57 -46.71
C GLY A 17 -4.82 -17.56 -45.34
N ARG A 18 -4.28 -16.81 -44.37
CA ARG A 18 -4.85 -16.63 -43.01
C ARG A 18 -5.92 -15.55 -42.95
N TYR A 19 -6.62 -15.47 -41.84
CA TYR A 19 -7.65 -14.45 -41.59
C TYR A 19 -7.19 -13.50 -40.50
N LYS A 20 -7.53 -12.23 -40.59
CA LYS A 20 -7.30 -11.23 -39.54
C LYS A 20 -8.64 -10.73 -39.01
N CYS A 21 -8.84 -10.85 -37.72
CA CYS A 21 -10.04 -10.34 -37.05
C CYS A 21 -10.02 -8.80 -37.03
N PRO A 22 -11.09 -8.13 -37.44
CA PRO A 22 -11.18 -6.66 -37.38
C PRO A 22 -11.31 -6.13 -35.97
N ASP A 23 -11.88 -6.91 -35.04
CA ASP A 23 -12.19 -6.45 -33.69
C ASP A 23 -10.99 -6.56 -32.73
N CYS A 24 -10.25 -7.70 -32.76
CA CYS A 24 -9.13 -7.93 -31.84
C CYS A 24 -7.77 -8.09 -32.54
N LEU A 25 -7.72 -7.92 -33.86
CA LEU A 25 -6.53 -8.01 -34.71
C LEU A 25 -5.83 -9.38 -34.74
N THR A 26 -6.37 -10.39 -34.11
CA THR A 26 -5.83 -11.77 -34.10
C THR A 26 -5.76 -12.34 -35.51
N ILE A 27 -4.61 -12.95 -35.89
CA ILE A 27 -4.42 -13.66 -37.15
C ILE A 27 -4.58 -15.17 -36.90
N PHE A 28 -5.43 -15.84 -37.69
CA PHE A 28 -5.76 -17.28 -37.53
C PHE A 28 -6.00 -17.96 -38.89
N SER A 29 -5.91 -19.30 -38.92
CA SER A 29 -6.15 -20.13 -40.11
C SER A 29 -7.45 -20.92 -39.97
N SER A 30 -7.99 -21.41 -41.10
CA SER A 30 -9.20 -22.25 -41.13
C SER A 30 -8.98 -23.64 -40.52
N GLU A 31 -7.73 -24.06 -40.28
CA GLU A 31 -7.41 -25.37 -39.73
C GLU A 31 -7.51 -25.45 -38.21
N ASN A 32 -7.67 -24.33 -37.52
CA ASN A 32 -7.79 -24.27 -36.05
C ASN A 32 -9.19 -24.67 -35.50
N GLU A 33 -10.13 -25.09 -36.34
CA GLU A 33 -11.44 -25.57 -35.88
C GLU A 33 -11.43 -27.03 -35.37
N LYS A 34 -10.30 -27.78 -35.47
CA LYS A 34 -10.28 -29.22 -35.13
C LYS A 34 -9.42 -29.65 -33.95
N SER A 35 -8.86 -28.74 -33.16
CA SER A 35 -8.05 -29.16 -32.02
C SER A 35 -8.25 -28.33 -30.77
N ASN A 36 -9.38 -28.43 -30.13
CA ASN A 36 -9.54 -28.23 -28.68
C ASN A 36 -10.92 -28.69 -28.18
N SER A 37 -11.39 -29.85 -28.60
CA SER A 37 -12.37 -30.58 -27.80
C SER A 37 -11.59 -31.41 -26.77
N ILE A 38 -11.29 -30.84 -25.61
CA ILE A 38 -10.99 -31.63 -24.41
C ILE A 38 -12.16 -32.60 -24.29
N SER A 39 -11.92 -33.92 -24.38
CA SER A 39 -12.97 -34.89 -24.28
C SER A 39 -13.73 -34.65 -22.95
N LYS A 40 -15.05 -34.78 -22.98
CA LYS A 40 -15.90 -34.58 -21.80
C LYS A 40 -15.39 -35.39 -20.60
N SER A 41 -14.75 -36.53 -20.84
CA SER A 41 -14.11 -37.36 -19.82
C SER A 41 -12.89 -36.70 -19.16
N VAL A 42 -12.07 -35.94 -19.92
CA VAL A 42 -10.92 -35.22 -19.36
C VAL A 42 -11.39 -33.97 -18.60
N PHE A 43 -12.40 -33.28 -19.10
CA PHE A 43 -13.04 -32.16 -18.41
C PHE A 43 -13.67 -32.62 -17.07
N ASP A 44 -14.46 -33.73 -17.10
CA ASP A 44 -15.08 -34.32 -15.90
C ASP A 44 -14.01 -34.83 -14.91
N MET A 45 -12.89 -35.36 -15.39
CA MET A 45 -11.75 -35.75 -14.52
C MET A 45 -11.05 -34.57 -13.90
N MET A 46 -10.86 -33.45 -14.63
CA MET A 46 -10.32 -32.21 -14.11
C MET A 46 -11.27 -31.59 -13.08
N MET A 47 -12.58 -31.57 -13.35
CA MET A 47 -13.57 -31.03 -12.42
C MET A 47 -13.71 -31.92 -11.16
N LYS A 48 -13.64 -33.24 -11.26
CA LYS A 48 -13.65 -34.14 -10.09
C LYS A 48 -12.40 -33.99 -9.21
N LYS A 49 -11.23 -33.69 -9.78
CA LYS A 49 -10.01 -33.39 -9.01
C LYS A 49 -10.06 -32.01 -8.31
N SER A 50 -10.81 -31.05 -8.85
CA SER A 50 -10.95 -29.71 -8.25
C SER A 50 -11.92 -29.68 -7.07
N PHE A 51 -12.77 -30.70 -6.89
CA PHE A 51 -13.72 -30.79 -5.79
C PHE A 51 -13.41 -31.87 -4.74
N SER A 52 -12.23 -32.50 -4.77
CA SER A 52 -11.76 -33.26 -3.63
C SER A 52 -11.30 -32.28 -2.55
N ASN A 53 -12.15 -32.11 -1.57
CA ASN A 53 -11.99 -31.37 -0.33
C ASN A 53 -10.53 -31.33 0.14
N HIS A 54 -9.83 -30.22 -0.11
CA HIS A 54 -8.84 -29.72 0.82
C HIS A 54 -9.55 -28.66 1.67
N SER A 55 -10.31 -29.12 2.62
CA SER A 55 -10.57 -28.34 3.83
C SER A 55 -9.28 -28.34 4.65
N THR A 56 -8.26 -27.63 4.14
CA THR A 56 -7.27 -27.03 5.01
C THR A 56 -8.01 -25.92 5.73
N SER A 57 -8.33 -26.17 6.98
CA SER A 57 -8.65 -25.12 7.94
C SER A 57 -7.46 -24.16 8.01
N ILE A 58 -7.41 -23.17 7.12
CA ILE A 58 -6.59 -21.98 7.26
C ILE A 58 -7.34 -21.10 8.24
N SER A 59 -7.11 -21.36 9.53
CA SER A 59 -7.42 -20.46 10.62
C SER A 59 -6.35 -19.36 10.67
N SER A 60 -6.45 -18.41 9.76
CA SER A 60 -6.02 -17.04 9.94
C SER A 60 -6.90 -16.23 9.00
N THR A 61 -7.96 -15.68 9.54
CA THR A 61 -8.83 -14.77 8.83
C THR A 61 -8.02 -13.53 8.49
N GLU A 62 -7.49 -13.47 7.26
CA GLU A 62 -6.94 -12.24 6.70
C GLU A 62 -8.05 -11.19 6.73
N MET A 63 -7.75 -10.02 7.28
CA MET A 63 -8.69 -8.92 7.37
C MET A 63 -8.95 -8.34 5.98
N SER A 64 -10.20 -8.01 5.68
CA SER A 64 -10.58 -7.21 4.53
C SER A 64 -10.04 -5.77 4.67
N ALA A 65 -10.08 -5.00 3.57
CA ALA A 65 -9.70 -3.58 3.62
C ALA A 65 -10.61 -2.79 4.58
N GLU A 66 -11.89 -3.13 4.65
CA GLU A 66 -12.86 -2.53 5.56
C GLU A 66 -12.49 -2.79 7.03
N GLU A 67 -12.21 -4.05 7.38
CA GLU A 67 -11.82 -4.42 8.74
C GLU A 67 -10.48 -3.78 9.17
N VAL A 68 -9.49 -3.69 8.25
CA VAL A 68 -8.23 -2.99 8.52
C VAL A 68 -8.48 -1.51 8.75
N TYR A 69 -9.35 -0.88 7.94
CA TYR A 69 -9.70 0.53 8.08
C TYR A 69 -10.39 0.81 9.43
N GLU A 70 -11.46 0.11 9.73
CA GLU A 70 -12.23 0.28 10.96
C GLU A 70 -11.37 0.10 12.22
N LYS A 71 -10.52 -0.93 12.22
CA LYS A 71 -9.62 -1.22 13.34
C LYS A 71 -8.55 -0.16 13.55
N SER A 72 -8.09 0.48 12.47
CA SER A 72 -6.84 1.26 12.51
C SER A 72 -7.03 2.77 12.39
N ILE A 73 -8.17 3.22 11.84
CA ILE A 73 -8.37 4.63 11.49
C ILE A 73 -8.25 5.57 12.70
N SER A 74 -8.66 5.12 13.88
CA SER A 74 -8.56 5.88 15.12
C SER A 74 -7.13 6.17 15.59
N GLY A 75 -6.15 5.43 15.03
CA GLY A 75 -4.73 5.63 15.30
C GLY A 75 -3.98 6.34 14.18
N VAL A 76 -4.64 6.71 13.07
CA VAL A 76 -4.01 7.42 11.96
C VAL A 76 -4.25 8.92 12.07
N ALA A 77 -3.20 9.70 11.84
CA ALA A 77 -3.20 11.15 11.96
C ALA A 77 -3.01 11.83 10.59
N GLU A 78 -3.75 12.89 10.36
CA GLU A 78 -3.39 13.92 9.39
C GLU A 78 -2.49 14.93 10.09
N ILE A 79 -1.33 15.25 9.52
CA ILE A 79 -0.35 16.18 10.11
C ILE A 79 -0.32 17.47 9.30
N LEU A 80 -0.39 18.59 9.99
CA LEU A 80 -0.29 19.94 9.43
C LEU A 80 0.82 20.70 10.13
N CYS A 81 1.81 21.18 9.37
CA CYS A 81 2.86 22.08 9.84
C CYS A 81 2.57 23.48 9.27
N VAL A 82 1.92 24.33 10.06
CA VAL A 82 1.35 25.61 9.60
C VAL A 82 2.44 26.57 9.16
N ASP A 83 3.49 26.70 9.96
CA ASP A 83 4.62 27.64 9.70
C ASP A 83 5.50 27.20 8.50
N LEU A 84 5.41 25.95 8.07
CA LEU A 84 6.11 25.45 6.89
C LEU A 84 5.21 25.27 5.67
N ASN A 85 3.89 25.48 5.80
CA ASN A 85 2.91 25.15 4.78
C ASN A 85 3.08 23.71 4.24
N SER A 86 3.35 22.77 5.15
CA SER A 86 3.57 21.35 4.86
C SER A 86 2.48 20.50 5.49
N ALA A 87 2.11 19.43 4.82
CA ALA A 87 1.13 18.47 5.31
C ALA A 87 1.55 17.03 4.99
N GLY A 88 1.11 16.09 5.82
CA GLY A 88 1.37 14.68 5.65
C GLY A 88 0.45 13.83 6.52
N SER A 89 0.86 12.61 6.74
CA SER A 89 0.19 11.64 7.58
C SER A 89 1.12 11.11 8.68
N GLY A 90 0.56 10.46 9.65
CA GLY A 90 1.29 9.76 10.70
C GLY A 90 0.39 8.73 11.39
N PHE A 91 0.92 8.07 12.40
CA PHE A 91 0.13 7.12 13.19
C PHE A 91 0.63 7.03 14.63
N ILE A 92 -0.30 6.84 15.56
CA ILE A 92 -0.03 6.71 17.00
C ILE A 92 0.62 5.35 17.26
N VAL A 93 1.73 5.34 17.97
CA VAL A 93 2.50 4.12 18.28
C VAL A 93 2.49 3.75 19.77
N SER A 94 1.95 4.60 20.63
CA SER A 94 1.80 4.30 22.06
C SER A 94 0.65 5.10 22.71
N ASP A 95 0.18 4.63 23.85
CA ASP A 95 -0.84 5.26 24.67
C ASP A 95 -0.43 6.64 25.24
N LYS A 96 0.87 6.98 25.16
CA LYS A 96 1.42 8.29 25.55
C LYS A 96 1.31 9.33 24.43
N GLY A 97 0.65 9.01 23.32
CA GLY A 97 0.44 9.91 22.19
C GLY A 97 1.68 10.14 21.32
N TYR A 98 2.61 9.19 21.26
CA TYR A 98 3.70 9.28 20.29
C TYR A 98 3.20 8.91 18.90
N VAL A 99 3.57 9.73 17.90
CA VAL A 99 3.16 9.61 16.50
C VAL A 99 4.41 9.50 15.63
N VAL A 100 4.48 8.44 14.82
CA VAL A 100 5.50 8.28 13.77
C VAL A 100 5.05 8.96 12.50
N SER A 101 5.97 9.66 11.83
CA SER A 101 5.81 10.27 10.51
C SER A 101 7.13 10.33 9.76
N ASN A 102 7.20 11.06 8.64
CA ASN A 102 8.47 11.34 7.96
C ASN A 102 9.13 12.63 8.46
N ALA A 103 10.45 12.68 8.34
CA ALA A 103 11.21 13.88 8.64
C ALA A 103 10.91 15.02 7.64
N HIS A 104 10.73 14.72 6.34
CA HIS A 104 10.41 15.73 5.34
C HIS A 104 9.05 16.41 5.55
N VAL A 105 8.11 15.80 6.31
CA VAL A 105 6.82 16.43 6.65
C VAL A 105 7.01 17.58 7.62
N ILE A 106 8.00 17.46 8.54
CA ILE A 106 8.25 18.42 9.62
C ILE A 106 9.48 19.31 9.37
N LEU A 107 10.20 19.11 8.26
CA LEU A 107 11.40 19.86 7.92
C LEU A 107 11.21 20.61 6.60
N ASN A 108 11.64 21.87 6.55
CA ASN A 108 11.77 22.58 5.28
C ASN A 108 13.07 22.17 4.54
N ASP A 109 13.28 22.70 3.33
CA ASP A 109 14.44 22.38 2.49
C ASP A 109 15.76 22.83 3.09
N ASN A 110 15.75 23.83 3.98
CA ASN A 110 16.94 24.34 4.69
C ASN A 110 17.19 23.58 6.02
N GLY A 111 16.44 22.52 6.32
CA GLY A 111 16.55 21.74 7.55
C GLY A 111 15.91 22.41 8.77
N GLY A 112 15.17 23.51 8.58
CA GLY A 112 14.38 24.15 9.64
C GLY A 112 13.20 23.24 10.04
N CYS A 113 13.04 23.02 11.34
CA CYS A 113 11.98 22.19 11.90
C CYS A 113 10.72 23.02 12.14
N ALA A 114 9.56 22.44 11.84
CA ALA A 114 8.24 23.03 12.12
C ALA A 114 8.08 23.33 13.63
N LYS A 115 7.48 24.47 13.94
CA LYS A 115 7.18 24.92 15.30
C LYS A 115 5.69 24.85 15.62
N GLU A 116 4.84 24.93 14.60
CA GLU A 116 3.39 24.91 14.72
C GLU A 116 2.84 23.65 14.05
N ILE A 117 2.78 22.57 14.82
CA ILE A 117 2.35 21.24 14.33
C ILE A 117 1.02 20.86 14.98
N TYR A 118 0.09 20.45 14.14
CA TYR A 118 -1.20 19.93 14.55
C TYR A 118 -1.45 18.57 13.94
N CYS A 119 -2.04 17.66 14.71
CA CYS A 119 -2.51 16.36 14.26
C CYS A 119 -4.04 16.32 14.32
N ARG A 120 -4.71 15.98 13.21
CA ARG A 120 -6.14 15.71 13.19
C ARG A 120 -6.35 14.20 13.27
N ILE A 121 -7.05 13.76 14.33
CA ILE A 121 -7.33 12.35 14.61
C ILE A 121 -8.77 12.26 15.12
N ASN A 122 -9.59 11.38 14.55
CA ASN A 122 -11.02 11.26 14.89
C ASN A 122 -11.78 12.60 14.87
N GLY A 123 -11.41 13.51 13.95
CA GLY A 123 -12.00 14.83 13.83
C GLY A 123 -11.51 15.86 14.86
N GLU A 124 -10.75 15.47 15.87
CA GLU A 124 -10.14 16.38 16.84
C GLU A 124 -8.78 16.89 16.33
N VAL A 125 -8.50 18.17 16.52
CA VAL A 125 -7.22 18.81 16.17
C VAL A 125 -6.41 19.00 17.44
N ILE A 126 -5.30 18.30 17.54
CA ILE A 126 -4.42 18.26 18.72
C ILE A 126 -3.07 18.88 18.38
N PRO A 127 -2.55 19.84 19.16
CA PRO A 127 -1.17 20.30 19.01
C PRO A 127 -0.19 19.16 19.25
N ALA A 128 0.90 19.17 18.50
CA ALA A 128 1.97 18.21 18.66
C ALA A 128 3.33 18.90 18.68
N ARG A 129 4.32 18.25 19.30
CA ARG A 129 5.71 18.72 19.30
C ARG A 129 6.62 17.64 18.71
N VAL A 130 7.71 18.07 18.10
CA VAL A 130 8.77 17.17 17.65
C VAL A 130 9.53 16.61 18.86
N VAL A 131 9.73 15.31 18.87
CA VAL A 131 10.49 14.59 19.90
C VAL A 131 11.86 14.18 19.37
N GLU A 132 11.86 13.55 18.21
CA GLU A 132 13.07 13.02 17.58
C GLU A 132 12.89 12.93 16.06
N TYR A 133 13.95 13.11 15.29
CA TYR A 133 13.95 12.94 13.84
C TYR A 133 15.36 12.73 13.32
N PHE A 134 15.50 12.28 12.08
CA PHE A 134 16.80 12.20 11.40
C PHE A 134 17.03 13.47 10.58
N PRO A 135 18.00 14.32 10.94
CA PRO A 135 18.20 15.63 10.29
C PRO A 135 18.58 15.53 8.82
N ASP A 136 19.31 14.48 8.46
CA ASP A 136 19.72 14.18 7.08
C ASP A 136 18.66 13.39 6.29
N LYS A 137 17.47 13.15 6.91
CA LYS A 137 16.37 12.34 6.35
C LYS A 137 16.80 10.91 5.97
N LYS A 138 17.68 10.28 6.79
CA LYS A 138 18.24 8.94 6.54
C LYS A 138 18.22 8.04 7.79
N PRO A 139 17.19 7.22 8.00
CA PRO A 139 15.96 7.13 7.21
C PRO A 139 15.08 8.38 7.38
N ASP A 140 14.19 8.61 6.41
CA ASP A 140 13.27 9.75 6.45
C ASP A 140 12.12 9.51 7.43
N LEU A 141 12.43 9.58 8.73
CA LEU A 141 11.52 9.32 9.84
C LEU A 141 11.56 10.44 10.87
N SER A 142 10.43 10.69 11.51
CA SER A 142 10.27 11.57 12.66
C SER A 142 9.34 10.98 13.71
N LEU A 143 9.51 11.42 14.95
CA LEU A 143 8.64 11.10 16.08
C LEU A 143 8.08 12.40 16.66
N LEU A 144 6.77 12.47 16.73
CA LEU A 144 6.04 13.57 17.36
C LEU A 144 5.42 13.08 18.66
N GLN A 145 5.02 14.01 19.51
CA GLN A 145 4.18 13.74 20.68
C GLN A 145 2.99 14.68 20.69
N LEU A 146 1.79 14.12 20.77
CA LEU A 146 0.54 14.84 20.95
C LEU A 146 0.50 15.51 22.33
N ALA A 147 -0.10 16.68 22.42
CA ALA A 147 -0.34 17.36 23.71
C ALA A 147 -1.33 16.58 24.61
N ALA A 148 -2.25 15.83 24.01
CA ALA A 148 -3.17 14.92 24.68
C ALA A 148 -3.61 13.83 23.71
N MET A 149 -4.02 12.67 24.23
CA MET A 149 -4.66 11.64 23.41
C MET A 149 -6.07 12.08 23.02
N PRO A 150 -6.44 12.07 21.72
CA PRO A 150 -7.79 12.37 21.28
C PRO A 150 -8.78 11.32 21.81
N ARG A 151 -10.04 11.71 21.95
CA ARG A 151 -11.09 10.81 22.44
C ARG A 151 -11.29 9.64 21.46
N GLY A 152 -11.28 8.43 21.99
CA GLY A 152 -11.44 7.20 21.21
C GLY A 152 -10.26 6.85 20.30
N ALA A 153 -9.16 7.62 20.34
CA ALA A 153 -7.94 7.26 19.63
C ALA A 153 -7.19 6.13 20.34
N SER A 154 -6.52 5.31 19.55
CA SER A 154 -5.69 4.20 20.06
C SER A 154 -4.43 4.04 19.22
N ALA A 155 -3.37 3.53 19.84
CA ALA A 155 -2.15 3.19 19.10
C ALA A 155 -2.44 2.04 18.10
N VAL A 156 -1.85 2.14 16.92
CA VAL A 156 -1.89 1.04 15.94
C VAL A 156 -0.99 -0.10 16.39
N THR A 157 -1.29 -1.31 15.95
CA THR A 157 -0.42 -2.47 16.23
C THR A 157 0.75 -2.47 15.26
N LEU A 158 1.98 -2.46 15.79
CA LEU A 158 3.19 -2.58 14.98
C LEU A 158 3.48 -4.04 14.64
N GLY A 159 3.81 -4.29 13.37
CA GLY A 159 4.23 -5.58 12.86
C GLY A 159 5.74 -5.79 12.91
N ASN A 160 6.20 -6.67 12.03
CA ASN A 160 7.62 -6.90 11.76
C ASN A 160 7.82 -6.90 10.25
N SER A 161 8.57 -5.91 9.74
CA SER A 161 8.83 -5.75 8.30
C SER A 161 9.65 -6.90 7.69
N ASP A 162 10.40 -7.66 8.49
CA ASP A 162 11.17 -8.79 8.00
C ASP A 162 10.26 -9.93 7.50
N ASN A 163 9.06 -10.05 8.09
CA ASN A 163 8.07 -11.06 7.74
C ASN A 163 7.28 -10.74 6.46
N VAL A 164 7.39 -9.53 5.92
CA VAL A 164 6.73 -9.13 4.67
C VAL A 164 7.28 -9.96 3.52
N LYS A 165 6.40 -10.44 2.64
CA LYS A 165 6.77 -11.23 1.46
C LYS A 165 6.38 -10.49 0.18
N ILE A 166 7.17 -10.66 -0.88
CA ILE A 166 6.80 -10.19 -2.22
C ILE A 166 5.49 -10.89 -2.63
N GLY A 167 4.54 -10.12 -3.20
CA GLY A 167 3.21 -10.59 -3.54
C GLY A 167 2.19 -10.52 -2.39
N SER A 168 2.61 -10.22 -1.14
CA SER A 168 1.66 -10.03 -0.02
C SER A 168 0.78 -8.82 -0.26
N THR A 169 -0.51 -8.96 0.06
CA THR A 169 -1.45 -7.84 0.11
C THR A 169 -1.07 -6.86 1.21
N VAL A 170 -1.16 -5.57 0.88
CA VAL A 170 -0.93 -4.47 1.82
C VAL A 170 -1.96 -3.37 1.62
N TYR A 171 -2.19 -2.59 2.70
CA TYR A 171 -3.13 -1.48 2.73
C TYR A 171 -2.43 -0.22 3.23
N ALA A 172 -2.57 0.90 2.51
CA ALA A 172 -2.08 2.19 2.98
C ALA A 172 -3.26 3.06 3.45
N ILE A 173 -3.11 3.72 4.59
CA ILE A 173 -4.07 4.73 5.07
C ILE A 173 -3.33 6.06 5.22
N GLY A 174 -3.89 7.13 4.65
CA GLY A 174 -3.30 8.46 4.74
C GLY A 174 -4.17 9.53 4.10
N ASN A 175 -3.78 10.80 4.29
CA ASN A 175 -4.50 11.98 3.80
C ASN A 175 -4.06 12.34 2.37
N SER A 176 -4.54 11.58 1.40
CA SER A 176 -4.22 11.79 -0.01
C SER A 176 -4.70 13.17 -0.49
N LYS A 177 -3.77 14.04 -0.90
CA LYS A 177 -4.03 15.39 -1.43
C LYS A 177 -4.76 16.35 -0.46
N GLY A 178 -4.87 16.02 0.81
CA GLY A 178 -5.58 16.84 1.79
C GLY A 178 -7.10 16.63 1.81
N ASP A 179 -7.61 15.62 1.10
CA ASP A 179 -9.05 15.35 0.98
C ASP A 179 -9.60 14.46 2.11
N GLY A 180 -8.78 14.22 3.15
CA GLY A 180 -9.10 13.35 4.27
C GLY A 180 -8.44 11.97 4.18
N LEU A 181 -8.58 11.20 5.27
CA LEU A 181 -8.01 9.87 5.35
C LEU A 181 -8.75 8.89 4.44
N CYS A 182 -8.01 8.19 3.59
CA CYS A 182 -8.54 7.14 2.74
C CYS A 182 -7.67 5.88 2.83
N ILE A 183 -8.24 4.72 2.50
CA ILE A 183 -7.52 3.46 2.39
C ILE A 183 -7.34 3.06 0.93
N THR A 184 -6.16 2.55 0.60
CA THR A 184 -5.86 1.96 -0.71
C THR A 184 -5.24 0.59 -0.52
N LYS A 185 -5.40 -0.30 -1.51
CA LYS A 185 -4.92 -1.68 -1.51
C LYS A 185 -3.93 -1.92 -2.64
N GLY A 186 -2.91 -2.72 -2.39
CA GLY A 186 -1.95 -3.17 -3.38
C GLY A 186 -1.20 -4.41 -2.90
N ILE A 187 -0.10 -4.74 -3.58
CA ILE A 187 0.80 -5.83 -3.22
C ILE A 187 2.24 -5.34 -3.07
N VAL A 188 3.02 -6.05 -2.28
CA VAL A 188 4.46 -5.84 -2.18
C VAL A 188 5.14 -6.31 -3.47
N SER A 189 5.83 -5.40 -4.16
CA SER A 189 6.52 -5.67 -5.42
C SER A 189 8.00 -6.00 -5.21
N ASP A 190 8.65 -5.41 -4.18
CA ASP A 190 10.06 -5.65 -3.83
C ASP A 190 10.29 -5.30 -2.34
N LYS A 191 11.37 -5.83 -1.75
CA LYS A 191 11.71 -5.60 -0.33
C LYS A 191 13.04 -4.88 -0.12
N ASN A 192 13.83 -4.70 -1.16
CA ASN A 192 15.23 -4.30 -1.04
C ASN A 192 15.59 -3.16 -2.00
N ARG A 193 14.80 -2.08 -2.02
CA ARG A 193 15.07 -0.91 -2.86
C ARG A 193 15.75 0.20 -2.06
N GLN A 194 17.01 0.50 -2.40
CA GLN A 194 17.72 1.62 -1.81
C GLN A 194 17.09 2.94 -2.26
N ALA A 195 16.38 3.60 -1.34
CA ALA A 195 15.73 4.89 -1.57
C ALA A 195 15.51 5.60 -0.22
N PHE A 196 15.42 6.92 -0.22
CA PHE A 196 15.06 7.73 0.96
C PHE A 196 15.89 7.41 2.23
N GLY A 197 17.16 7.05 2.04
CA GLY A 197 18.09 6.72 3.13
C GLY A 197 17.83 5.39 3.84
N ALA A 198 17.01 4.52 3.25
CA ALA A 198 16.68 3.21 3.80
C ALA A 198 16.65 2.13 2.72
N ASN A 199 16.66 0.87 3.14
CA ASN A 199 16.33 -0.25 2.30
C ASN A 199 14.81 -0.44 2.29
N CYS A 200 14.12 0.23 1.35
CA CYS A 200 12.67 0.37 1.31
C CYS A 200 11.96 -0.90 0.79
N ILE A 201 10.74 -1.09 1.26
CA ILE A 201 9.72 -1.92 0.62
C ILE A 201 9.14 -1.10 -0.55
N MET A 202 8.97 -1.73 -1.72
CA MET A 202 8.24 -1.18 -2.85
C MET A 202 6.92 -1.92 -3.02
N ALA A 203 5.84 -1.17 -3.22
CA ALA A 203 4.51 -1.71 -3.47
C ALA A 203 3.77 -0.88 -4.55
N ASP A 204 2.75 -1.48 -5.16
CA ASP A 204 1.91 -0.83 -6.18
C ASP A 204 0.67 -0.14 -5.60
N VAL A 205 0.56 -0.12 -4.28
CA VAL A 205 -0.54 0.53 -3.57
C VAL A 205 -0.60 2.02 -3.90
N ALA A 206 -1.76 2.52 -4.29
CA ALA A 206 -1.93 3.91 -4.70
C ALA A 206 -1.65 4.87 -3.52
N THR A 207 -0.67 5.76 -3.70
CA THR A 207 -0.36 6.85 -2.77
C THR A 207 -0.14 8.15 -3.54
N ASN A 208 -0.43 9.27 -2.90
CA ASN A 208 -0.26 10.63 -3.45
C ASN A 208 0.44 11.53 -2.41
N PRO A 209 0.86 12.74 -2.77
CA PRO A 209 1.25 13.76 -1.80
C PRO A 209 0.20 13.87 -0.68
N GLY A 210 0.67 13.92 0.57
CA GLY A 210 -0.18 13.85 1.77
C GLY A 210 -0.20 12.47 2.44
N ASN A 211 0.09 11.38 1.73
CA ASN A 211 0.23 10.05 2.34
C ASN A 211 1.59 9.85 3.05
N SER A 212 2.57 10.72 2.81
CA SER A 212 3.90 10.67 3.45
C SER A 212 3.78 10.60 4.97
N GLY A 213 4.48 9.66 5.59
CA GLY A 213 4.42 9.37 7.02
C GLY A 213 3.28 8.44 7.45
N GLY A 214 2.31 8.18 6.58
CA GLY A 214 1.21 7.27 6.85
C GLY A 214 1.61 5.79 6.91
N PRO A 215 0.82 4.95 7.61
CA PRO A 215 1.11 3.53 7.79
C PRO A 215 0.80 2.70 6.55
N LEU A 216 1.62 1.67 6.33
CA LEU A 216 1.33 0.53 5.47
C LEU A 216 1.02 -0.69 6.34
N PHE A 217 -0.18 -1.23 6.22
CA PHE A 217 -0.65 -2.38 6.99
C PHE A 217 -0.52 -3.69 6.20
N ASP A 218 -0.28 -4.78 6.92
CA ASP A 218 -0.47 -6.14 6.41
C ASP A 218 -1.94 -6.58 6.53
N VAL A 219 -2.26 -7.78 6.04
CA VAL A 219 -3.60 -8.40 6.12
C VAL A 219 -4.07 -8.73 7.55
N ASN A 220 -3.23 -8.56 8.57
CA ASN A 220 -3.58 -8.72 9.97
C ASN A 220 -3.85 -7.38 10.67
N GLY A 221 -3.83 -6.28 9.92
CA GLY A 221 -3.98 -4.92 10.44
C GLY A 221 -2.79 -4.47 11.29
N LYS A 222 -1.58 -4.95 10.98
CA LYS A 222 -0.34 -4.54 11.64
C LYS A 222 0.46 -3.65 10.70
N VAL A 223 1.00 -2.56 11.23
CA VAL A 223 1.87 -1.65 10.45
C VAL A 223 3.20 -2.34 10.15
N VAL A 224 3.54 -2.47 8.87
CA VAL A 224 4.78 -3.09 8.40
C VAL A 224 5.74 -2.10 7.76
N ALA A 225 5.26 -0.90 7.39
CA ALA A 225 6.12 0.16 6.85
C ALA A 225 5.47 1.54 6.94
N VAL A 226 6.25 2.59 6.66
CA VAL A 226 5.86 4.00 6.63
C VAL A 226 5.95 4.52 5.20
N CYS A 227 4.88 5.09 4.67
CA CYS A 227 4.86 5.70 3.34
C CYS A 227 5.87 6.84 3.27
N VAL A 228 6.74 6.86 2.25
CA VAL A 228 7.76 7.92 2.16
C VAL A 228 7.77 8.65 0.82
N GLY A 229 7.42 8.01 -0.28
CA GLY A 229 7.47 8.65 -1.57
C GLY A 229 7.18 7.73 -2.74
N GLN A 230 7.39 8.27 -3.94
CA GLN A 230 7.13 7.57 -5.20
C GLN A 230 8.17 7.94 -6.26
N ARG A 231 8.32 7.11 -7.26
CA ARG A 231 8.96 7.52 -8.51
C ARG A 231 7.97 8.34 -9.33
N VAL A 232 8.38 9.54 -9.71
CA VAL A 232 7.52 10.45 -10.50
C VAL A 232 7.47 10.07 -11.98
N ASP A 233 8.45 9.30 -12.44
CA ASP A 233 8.63 8.85 -13.84
C ASP A 233 8.11 7.41 -14.07
N ALA A 234 7.46 6.80 -13.07
CA ALA A 234 6.93 5.43 -13.16
C ALA A 234 5.63 5.27 -12.36
N GLU A 235 4.67 4.58 -12.93
CA GLU A 235 3.45 4.18 -12.21
C GLU A 235 3.69 2.94 -11.33
N GLY A 236 2.91 2.82 -10.25
CA GLY A 236 2.95 1.64 -9.37
C GLY A 236 4.24 1.47 -8.56
N MET A 237 5.18 2.43 -8.58
CA MET A 237 6.41 2.38 -7.80
C MET A 237 6.32 3.31 -6.60
N ARG A 238 5.82 2.79 -5.48
CA ARG A 238 5.68 3.49 -4.21
C ARG A 238 6.66 2.90 -3.20
N TYR A 239 7.29 3.76 -2.42
CA TYR A 239 8.33 3.37 -1.46
C TYR A 239 7.86 3.57 -0.04
N PHE A 240 8.21 2.59 0.79
CA PHE A 240 7.83 2.54 2.19
C PHE A 240 9.06 2.18 3.03
N ILE A 241 9.33 2.96 4.07
CA ILE A 241 10.41 2.66 5.02
C ILE A 241 9.92 1.52 5.93
N PRO A 242 10.63 0.37 6.01
CA PRO A 242 10.26 -0.73 6.88
C PRO A 242 10.05 -0.29 8.33
N ILE A 243 8.99 -0.80 8.98
CA ILE A 243 8.64 -0.37 10.35
C ILE A 243 9.72 -0.67 11.39
N ASN A 244 10.57 -1.67 11.14
CA ASN A 244 11.66 -1.99 12.06
C ASN A 244 12.64 -0.83 12.24
N TYR A 245 12.86 0.02 11.21
CA TYR A 245 13.66 1.25 11.38
C TYR A 245 13.08 2.18 12.46
N ALA A 246 11.75 2.40 12.46
CA ALA A 246 11.10 3.21 13.47
C ALA A 246 11.13 2.55 14.84
N LYS A 247 10.93 1.22 14.92
CA LYS A 247 10.99 0.46 16.17
C LYS A 247 12.38 0.52 16.81
N ASP A 248 13.43 0.42 16.02
CA ASP A 248 14.81 0.48 16.52
C ASP A 248 15.16 1.91 16.96
N ALA A 249 14.83 2.91 16.12
CA ALA A 249 15.13 4.31 16.41
C ALA A 249 14.39 4.83 17.64
N TYR A 250 13.11 4.48 17.78
CA TYR A 250 12.23 5.04 18.79
C TYR A 250 11.86 4.05 19.92
N LYS A 251 12.68 3.00 20.12
CA LYS A 251 12.45 1.91 21.08
C LYS A 251 12.05 2.34 22.49
N LYS A 252 12.54 3.50 22.95
CA LYS A 252 12.24 4.03 24.30
C LYS A 252 10.85 4.68 24.40
N TYR A 253 10.15 4.88 23.27
CA TYR A 253 8.86 5.57 23.20
C TYR A 253 7.71 4.66 22.74
N ILE A 254 8.04 3.51 22.11
CA ILE A 254 7.11 2.54 21.53
C ILE A 254 6.90 1.36 22.48
#